data_a3f7dff56ad8d098025e6659547cee16
#
_entry.id   a3f7dff56ad8d098025e6659547cee16
#
_cell.length_a   1.000
_cell.length_b   1.000
_cell.length_c   1.000
_cell.angle_alpha   90.00
_cell.angle_beta   90.00
_cell.angle_gamma   90.00
#
_symmetry.space_group_name_H-M   'P 1'
#
loop_
_entity.id
_entity.type
_entity.pdbx_description
1 polymer ?
#
loop_
_entity_poly.entity_id
_entity_poly.type
_entity_poly.pdbx_seq_one_letter_code
_entity_poly.pdbx_strand_id
1 'polypeptide(L)'
;MKTKSIAILTMGLAMLSMDGMAQTTRQEYKDILDIQLTPGAPRRHNGCFTDMGSWMGFTLSEKEKPTAGFCGPFSIYYRNWYARSLVSLIDGTVQEQSYYPGEIRMSLKKDGADFYESLQFVDARTALLTVTNPSKVPFTFTADSISTRANVSRYKNRVTIGDFYGERVIIDFPQEVKVTDTDHNYLATVPRGVEQLTIAISLVEQDTEASVQHVHTASLLANPKVALDENEKRWNGYLKKVIRDDMPAEYNRVAAKSIVTLLSNWRAKRGALYHDGIVPSHAVGYFVGCWAWDCWRFSAGMASFFPELAKDNIRVMFDYQQPDGMIIDCIYPDASENNYRDSKPPLAAWAVNEIYEHTQDLAFVKEMYPKLLKYHKWWYEKRDHDKNHICEFGSVDGTLEAAAWESGMDNAIRFDGTKMLQNGKDAWSTDQESVDLNAYLSLEYTLLKKFAGLLGEPFDLPDYRGLVADYFFDQKDGFFYDRRLNADRSFVREAGCEGYIPFWANIATPKQFAKARKLLDNKKKFSTFIPFPTIAADNPKYNPQGYWRGPIWLDQTYYGIKGYRTYGGNKRADPYTDQVFRNFQGISAGPPFYEHSDTPTGKPMQASHFSWSAACLIMMYNDYGK
;
A
#
# COMPACT_ATOMS: atom_id res chain seq x y z
N MET A 1 -40.18 45.60 5.06
CA MET A 1 -38.83 45.49 5.70
C MET A 1 -38.06 44.42 4.91
N LYS A 2 -36.97 44.86 4.27
CA LYS A 2 -36.24 44.05 3.29
C LYS A 2 -35.13 43.26 4.00
N THR A 3 -35.17 41.94 3.93
CA THR A 3 -34.09 41.05 4.34
C THR A 3 -33.05 41.00 3.20
N LYS A 4 -31.81 41.37 3.47
CA LYS A 4 -30.70 41.25 2.53
C LYS A 4 -30.05 39.91 2.73
N SER A 5 -30.11 39.04 1.71
CA SER A 5 -29.29 37.87 1.60
C SER A 5 -27.89 38.25 1.10
N ILE A 6 -26.86 37.84 1.82
CA ILE A 6 -25.47 38.00 1.41
C ILE A 6 -25.12 36.79 0.56
N ALA A 7 -24.86 37.01 -0.73
CA ALA A 7 -24.34 36.01 -1.62
C ALA A 7 -22.81 35.99 -1.47
N ILE A 8 -22.27 34.80 -1.14
CA ILE A 8 -20.82 34.54 -1.16
C ILE A 8 -20.42 34.33 -2.61
N LEU A 9 -19.58 35.21 -3.11
CA LEU A 9 -19.08 35.22 -4.48
C LEU A 9 -17.92 34.19 -4.58
N THR A 10 -18.19 33.00 -5.14
CA THR A 10 -17.16 32.08 -5.63
C THR A 10 -16.67 32.62 -6.98
N MET A 11 -15.48 33.16 -7.05
CA MET A 11 -14.81 33.46 -8.32
C MET A 11 -14.39 32.15 -9.01
N GLY A 12 -15.26 31.64 -9.89
CA GLY A 12 -14.91 30.61 -10.87
C GLY A 12 -14.42 31.28 -12.14
N LEU A 13 -13.17 31.06 -12.53
CA LEU A 13 -12.72 31.31 -13.90
C LEU A 13 -13.43 30.29 -14.82
N ALA A 14 -14.37 30.78 -15.60
CA ALA A 14 -14.94 30.02 -16.70
C ALA A 14 -13.93 29.98 -17.87
N MET A 15 -13.27 28.86 -18.07
CA MET A 15 -12.74 28.49 -19.39
C MET A 15 -13.77 27.60 -20.07
N LEU A 16 -14.38 28.11 -21.09
CA LEU A 16 -15.16 27.35 -22.06
C LEU A 16 -14.20 26.41 -22.81
N SER A 17 -14.26 25.10 -22.53
CA SER A 17 -13.75 24.08 -23.44
C SER A 17 -14.87 23.08 -23.72
N MET A 18 -15.10 22.83 -25.01
CA MET A 18 -15.97 21.78 -25.51
C MET A 18 -15.39 20.42 -25.09
N ASP A 19 -16.11 19.73 -24.22
CA ASP A 19 -16.38 18.31 -24.14
C ASP A 19 -17.07 18.05 -22.80
N GLY A 20 -18.32 17.64 -22.85
CA GLY A 20 -19.20 17.55 -21.69
C GLY A 20 -19.01 16.30 -20.82
N MET A 21 -17.78 15.99 -20.40
CA MET A 21 -17.51 15.07 -19.30
C MET A 21 -17.01 15.89 -18.09
N ALA A 22 -17.71 15.80 -16.97
CA ALA A 22 -17.22 16.34 -15.71
C ALA A 22 -15.85 15.73 -15.42
N GLN A 23 -14.80 16.58 -15.35
CA GLN A 23 -13.45 16.10 -15.12
C GLN A 23 -13.30 15.72 -13.65
N THR A 24 -13.12 14.43 -13.36
CA THR A 24 -12.87 13.94 -11.99
C THR A 24 -11.66 14.64 -11.40
N THR A 25 -11.85 15.30 -10.27
CA THR A 25 -10.81 16.04 -9.56
C THR A 25 -10.61 15.53 -8.13
N ARG A 26 -9.43 15.75 -7.55
CA ARG A 26 -9.13 15.41 -6.15
C ARG A 26 -10.08 16.09 -5.15
N GLN A 27 -10.69 17.22 -5.53
CA GLN A 27 -11.62 17.98 -4.68
C GLN A 27 -12.91 17.21 -4.35
N GLU A 28 -13.31 16.24 -5.19
CA GLU A 28 -14.48 15.39 -4.98
C GLU A 28 -14.30 14.40 -3.83
N TYR A 29 -13.04 14.14 -3.43
CA TYR A 29 -12.68 13.11 -2.43
C TYR A 29 -12.27 13.73 -1.09
N LYS A 30 -13.01 14.77 -0.64
CA LYS A 30 -12.84 15.34 0.70
C LYS A 30 -12.97 14.25 1.78
N ASP A 31 -12.12 14.32 2.80
CA ASP A 31 -12.07 13.40 3.94
C ASP A 31 -11.99 11.94 3.53
N ILE A 32 -11.14 11.67 2.52
CA ILE A 32 -10.93 10.33 1.96
C ILE A 32 -10.30 9.37 2.99
N LEU A 33 -9.44 9.90 3.89
CA LEU A 33 -8.84 9.17 5.01
C LEU A 33 -8.96 9.96 6.31
N ASP A 34 -9.28 9.26 7.39
CA ASP A 34 -9.17 9.76 8.75
C ASP A 34 -7.75 9.54 9.27
N ILE A 35 -7.03 10.65 9.43
CA ILE A 35 -5.65 10.69 9.93
C ILE A 35 -5.54 11.60 11.16
N GLN A 36 -6.62 11.79 11.90
CA GLN A 36 -6.57 12.58 13.13
C GLN A 36 -5.72 11.87 14.19
N LEU A 37 -4.89 12.66 14.88
CA LEU A 37 -4.15 12.14 16.02
C LEU A 37 -5.15 11.70 17.10
N THR A 38 -5.09 10.45 17.51
CA THR A 38 -5.93 9.91 18.58
C THR A 38 -5.15 9.90 19.89
N PRO A 39 -5.63 10.57 20.94
CA PRO A 39 -4.99 10.57 22.25
C PRO A 39 -4.78 9.14 22.76
N GLY A 40 -3.58 8.85 23.26
CA GLY A 40 -3.24 7.54 23.80
C GLY A 40 -3.10 6.40 22.80
N ALA A 41 -3.24 6.66 21.50
CA ALA A 41 -2.95 5.66 20.48
C ALA A 41 -1.49 5.19 20.61
N PRO A 42 -1.24 3.87 20.56
CA PRO A 42 0.13 3.36 20.56
C PRO A 42 0.91 3.99 19.40
N ARG A 43 2.14 4.48 19.65
CA ARG A 43 3.02 5.08 18.62
C ARG A 43 3.20 4.20 17.37
N ARG A 44 3.03 2.90 17.50
CA ARG A 44 3.11 1.91 16.43
C ARG A 44 1.90 1.87 15.47
N HIS A 45 0.83 2.62 15.74
CA HIS A 45 -0.40 2.64 14.93
C HIS A 45 -0.76 4.05 14.44
N ASN A 46 0.22 4.91 14.21
CA ASN A 46 0.00 6.28 13.75
C ASN A 46 -0.07 6.33 12.22
N GLY A 47 -1.28 6.39 11.66
CA GLY A 47 -1.47 6.80 10.27
C GLY A 47 -1.19 8.29 10.11
N CYS A 48 -0.63 8.69 8.97
CA CYS A 48 -0.31 10.08 8.69
C CYS A 48 -0.52 10.42 7.21
N PHE A 49 -0.65 11.71 6.93
CA PHE A 49 -0.53 12.24 5.58
C PHE A 49 0.94 12.21 5.16
N THR A 50 1.23 11.47 4.12
CA THR A 50 2.54 11.38 3.49
C THR A 50 2.34 11.09 2.01
N ASP A 51 3.23 11.57 1.14
CA ASP A 51 3.14 11.45 -0.31
C ASP A 51 4.55 11.51 -0.93
N MET A 52 4.67 11.31 -2.24
CA MET A 52 5.92 11.42 -3.00
C MET A 52 7.07 10.54 -2.50
N GLY A 53 6.76 9.43 -1.82
CA GLY A 53 7.77 8.54 -1.25
C GLY A 53 8.43 9.06 0.03
N SER A 54 7.87 10.09 0.66
CA SER A 54 8.48 10.73 1.83
C SER A 54 8.53 9.79 3.04
N TRP A 55 9.64 9.88 3.78
CA TRP A 55 9.81 9.26 5.10
C TRP A 55 9.32 10.15 6.25
N MET A 56 8.66 11.24 5.92
CA MET A 56 8.06 12.17 6.85
C MET A 56 6.53 12.19 6.68
N GLY A 57 5.79 12.37 7.77
CA GLY A 57 4.34 12.46 7.73
C GLY A 57 3.75 13.48 8.68
N PHE A 58 2.55 13.94 8.38
CA PHE A 58 1.78 14.89 9.20
C PHE A 58 0.42 14.31 9.54
N THR A 59 -0.21 14.80 10.62
CA THR A 59 -1.59 14.46 10.97
C THR A 59 -2.43 15.70 11.17
N LEU A 60 -3.75 15.53 11.06
CA LEU A 60 -4.70 16.53 11.55
C LEU A 60 -4.73 16.47 13.07
N SER A 61 -5.02 17.60 13.72
CA SER A 61 -5.06 17.68 15.18
C SER A 61 -6.31 17.00 15.76
N GLU A 62 -6.22 16.63 17.02
CA GLU A 62 -7.34 16.08 17.79
C GLU A 62 -8.51 17.06 17.88
N LYS A 63 -9.75 16.55 17.85
CA LYS A 63 -10.96 17.39 17.94
C LYS A 63 -11.10 18.06 19.30
N GLU A 64 -10.76 17.32 20.38
CA GLU A 64 -10.91 17.80 21.75
C GLU A 64 -9.77 18.75 22.18
N LYS A 65 -8.62 18.66 21.51
CA LYS A 65 -7.45 19.47 21.80
C LYS A 65 -6.78 19.92 20.51
N PRO A 66 -7.42 20.79 19.72
CA PRO A 66 -6.88 21.20 18.44
C PRO A 66 -5.60 22.03 18.59
N THR A 67 -4.68 21.86 17.65
CA THR A 67 -3.47 22.67 17.48
C THR A 67 -3.64 23.52 16.22
N ALA A 68 -3.33 24.81 16.30
CA ALA A 68 -3.46 25.76 15.19
C ALA A 68 -2.31 25.60 14.17
N GLY A 69 -2.19 24.42 13.60
CA GLY A 69 -1.19 23.98 12.62
C GLY A 69 -1.24 22.47 12.47
N PHE A 70 -0.71 21.95 11.38
CA PHE A 70 -0.64 20.49 11.16
C PHE A 70 0.29 19.84 12.16
N CYS A 71 -0.15 18.70 12.73
CA CYS A 71 0.65 17.97 13.71
C CYS A 71 1.80 17.23 13.01
N GLY A 72 2.99 17.35 13.58
CA GLY A 72 4.20 16.71 13.03
C GLY A 72 5.35 17.67 12.73
N PRO A 73 6.31 17.23 11.90
CA PRO A 73 6.33 15.94 11.23
C PRO A 73 6.65 14.76 12.14
N PHE A 74 6.26 13.60 11.66
CA PHE A 74 6.57 12.30 12.22
C PHE A 74 7.61 11.61 11.31
N SER A 75 8.72 11.14 11.88
CA SER A 75 9.65 10.27 11.14
C SER A 75 9.06 8.87 11.05
N ILE A 76 8.74 8.44 9.82
CA ILE A 76 8.15 7.11 9.57
C ILE A 76 9.16 6.01 9.87
N TYR A 77 10.44 6.20 9.57
CA TYR A 77 11.47 5.20 9.83
C TYR A 77 11.80 5.08 11.33
N TYR A 78 12.19 6.20 11.98
CA TYR A 78 12.57 6.18 13.39
C TYR A 78 11.40 6.22 14.37
N ARG A 79 10.15 6.36 13.90
CA ARG A 79 8.94 6.38 14.73
C ARG A 79 8.91 7.49 15.78
N ASN A 80 9.43 8.66 15.43
CA ASN A 80 9.58 9.80 16.32
C ASN A 80 8.81 11.03 15.82
N TRP A 81 8.20 11.75 16.74
CA TRP A 81 7.63 13.08 16.51
C TRP A 81 8.68 14.15 16.79
N TYR A 82 8.88 15.08 15.85
CA TYR A 82 9.76 16.25 16.05
C TYR A 82 9.10 17.32 16.92
N ALA A 83 7.81 17.51 16.75
CA ALA A 83 6.99 18.42 17.57
C ALA A 83 5.54 17.92 17.53
N ARG A 84 4.68 18.53 18.37
CA ARG A 84 3.25 18.40 18.17
C ARG A 84 2.83 19.10 16.88
N SER A 85 3.30 20.34 16.64
CA SER A 85 3.27 21.03 15.36
C SER A 85 4.52 21.91 15.21
N LEU A 86 5.19 21.85 14.06
CA LEU A 86 6.35 22.70 13.83
C LEU A 86 6.00 24.12 13.46
N VAL A 87 4.87 24.35 12.77
CA VAL A 87 4.42 25.67 12.35
C VAL A 87 2.98 25.85 12.83
N SER A 88 2.83 26.50 13.98
CA SER A 88 1.54 26.72 14.64
C SER A 88 1.27 28.22 14.75
N LEU A 89 0.07 28.67 14.34
CA LEU A 89 -0.36 30.05 14.45
C LEU A 89 -0.61 30.40 15.93
N ILE A 90 0.15 31.34 16.49
CA ILE A 90 -0.04 31.81 17.87
C ILE A 90 -1.43 32.40 18.02
N ASP A 91 -2.14 31.97 19.08
CA ASP A 91 -3.54 32.38 19.40
C ASP A 91 -4.54 32.05 18.28
N GLY A 92 -4.17 31.16 17.35
CA GLY A 92 -5.04 30.63 16.32
C GLY A 92 -6.06 29.63 16.88
N THR A 93 -7.27 29.62 16.35
CA THR A 93 -8.32 28.65 16.69
C THR A 93 -8.75 27.90 15.46
N VAL A 94 -8.67 26.56 15.51
CA VAL A 94 -9.06 25.68 14.41
C VAL A 94 -10.58 25.75 14.19
N GLN A 95 -11.00 25.97 12.95
CA GLN A 95 -12.40 25.96 12.54
C GLN A 95 -12.76 24.67 11.80
N GLU A 96 -11.91 24.26 10.85
CA GLU A 96 -12.11 23.06 10.04
C GLU A 96 -10.77 22.44 9.66
N GLN A 97 -10.76 21.12 9.52
CA GLN A 97 -9.63 20.35 9.00
C GLN A 97 -10.14 19.33 8.00
N SER A 98 -9.41 19.09 6.91
CA SER A 98 -9.83 18.16 5.86
C SER A 98 -8.64 17.47 5.18
N TYR A 99 -8.87 16.24 4.72
CA TYR A 99 -7.94 15.47 3.91
C TYR A 99 -8.45 15.36 2.46
N TYR A 100 -7.60 15.70 1.50
CA TYR A 100 -7.83 15.47 0.07
C TYR A 100 -6.69 14.61 -0.50
N PRO A 101 -6.86 13.89 -1.62
CA PRO A 101 -5.75 13.22 -2.27
C PRO A 101 -4.58 14.17 -2.53
N GLY A 102 -3.43 13.92 -1.90
CA GLY A 102 -2.22 14.73 -2.00
C GLY A 102 -2.23 16.07 -1.28
N GLU A 103 -3.21 16.35 -0.40
CA GLU A 103 -3.29 17.61 0.31
C GLU A 103 -4.05 17.47 1.64
N ILE A 104 -3.58 18.15 2.68
CA ILE A 104 -4.37 18.42 3.88
C ILE A 104 -4.58 19.91 4.04
N ARG A 105 -5.78 20.30 4.52
CA ARG A 105 -6.20 21.69 4.68
C ARG A 105 -6.67 21.96 6.08
N MET A 106 -6.49 23.22 6.51
CA MET A 106 -6.98 23.73 7.79
C MET A 106 -7.48 25.16 7.61
N SER A 107 -8.62 25.49 8.21
CA SER A 107 -9.04 26.86 8.40
C SER A 107 -8.92 27.26 9.86
N LEU A 108 -8.40 28.47 10.11
CA LEU A 108 -8.08 29.01 11.42
C LEU A 108 -8.71 30.39 11.57
N LYS A 109 -8.94 30.79 12.82
CA LYS A 109 -9.36 32.13 13.17
C LYS A 109 -8.46 32.73 14.26
N LYS A 110 -8.05 33.98 14.09
CA LYS A 110 -7.26 34.74 15.06
C LYS A 110 -7.70 36.21 15.04
N ASP A 111 -8.06 36.76 16.21
CA ASP A 111 -8.45 38.16 16.37
C ASP A 111 -9.53 38.63 15.36
N GLY A 112 -10.47 37.73 15.02
CA GLY A 112 -11.51 37.97 14.04
C GLY A 112 -11.11 37.81 12.58
N ALA A 113 -9.83 37.62 12.26
CA ALA A 113 -9.34 37.34 10.91
C ALA A 113 -9.33 35.85 10.62
N ASP A 114 -9.64 35.48 9.38
CA ASP A 114 -9.61 34.13 8.88
C ASP A 114 -8.26 33.81 8.23
N PHE A 115 -7.75 32.61 8.47
CA PHE A 115 -6.54 32.05 7.85
C PHE A 115 -6.85 30.69 7.26
N TYR A 116 -6.18 30.36 6.14
CA TYR A 116 -6.31 29.08 5.47
C TYR A 116 -4.92 28.48 5.24
N GLU A 117 -4.74 27.25 5.67
CA GLU A 117 -3.50 26.51 5.50
C GLU A 117 -3.72 25.28 4.61
N SER A 118 -2.74 25.02 3.74
CA SER A 118 -2.69 23.84 2.87
C SER A 118 -1.27 23.28 2.89
N LEU A 119 -1.14 21.97 3.14
CA LEU A 119 0.13 21.27 3.14
C LEU A 119 0.13 20.20 2.04
N GLN A 120 1.15 20.24 1.19
CA GLN A 120 1.32 19.32 0.06
C GLN A 120 2.78 18.90 -0.06
N PHE A 121 3.04 17.62 -0.33
CA PHE A 121 4.38 17.16 -0.69
C PHE A 121 4.67 17.49 -2.15
N VAL A 122 5.87 17.97 -2.42
CA VAL A 122 6.34 18.31 -3.78
C VAL A 122 7.50 17.44 -4.25
N ASP A 123 8.15 16.76 -3.33
CA ASP A 123 9.13 15.68 -3.56
C ASP A 123 9.24 14.78 -2.32
N ALA A 124 10.12 13.78 -2.38
CA ALA A 124 10.30 12.80 -1.30
C ALA A 124 10.80 13.38 0.04
N ARG A 125 11.33 14.59 0.03
CA ARG A 125 11.91 15.24 1.21
C ARG A 125 11.18 16.49 1.66
N THR A 126 10.40 17.14 0.76
CA THR A 126 9.87 18.47 0.97
C THR A 126 8.36 18.51 0.90
N ALA A 127 7.75 19.07 1.95
CA ALA A 127 6.37 19.53 1.95
C ALA A 127 6.31 21.07 1.92
N LEU A 128 5.39 21.63 1.15
CA LEU A 128 5.11 23.06 1.14
C LEU A 128 3.83 23.35 1.94
N LEU A 129 3.97 24.21 2.94
CA LEU A 129 2.86 24.78 3.70
C LEU A 129 2.53 26.15 3.13
N THR A 130 1.38 26.27 2.49
CA THR A 130 0.84 27.55 2.00
C THR A 130 -0.12 28.11 3.02
N VAL A 131 0.06 29.38 3.38
CA VAL A 131 -0.81 30.13 4.32
C VAL A 131 -1.42 31.30 3.60
N THR A 132 -2.74 31.38 3.62
CA THR A 132 -3.51 32.50 3.06
C THR A 132 -4.15 33.31 4.19
N ASN A 133 -3.95 34.64 4.16
CA ASN A 133 -4.40 35.64 5.12
C ASN A 133 -5.13 36.75 4.37
N PRO A 134 -6.40 36.58 4.02
CA PRO A 134 -7.16 37.55 3.21
C PRO A 134 -7.24 38.98 3.84
N SER A 135 -7.20 39.04 5.16
CA SER A 135 -7.24 40.30 5.93
C SER A 135 -5.90 41.03 5.98
N LYS A 136 -4.81 40.39 5.53
CA LYS A 136 -3.44 40.94 5.50
C LYS A 136 -2.96 41.48 6.86
N VAL A 137 -3.47 40.92 7.94
CA VAL A 137 -3.08 41.29 9.31
C VAL A 137 -1.71 40.71 9.64
N PRO A 138 -0.93 41.30 10.56
CA PRO A 138 0.32 40.68 11.00
C PRO A 138 0.01 39.45 11.87
N PHE A 139 0.88 38.43 11.81
CA PHE A 139 0.73 37.24 12.62
C PHE A 139 2.09 36.56 12.90
N THR A 140 2.12 35.60 13.79
CA THR A 140 3.34 34.94 14.20
C THR A 140 3.11 33.43 14.30
N PHE A 141 4.06 32.65 13.77
CA PHE A 141 4.16 31.23 14.02
C PHE A 141 5.20 30.90 15.08
N THR A 142 4.98 29.76 15.72
CA THR A 142 5.94 29.11 16.61
C THR A 142 5.78 27.58 16.49
N ALA A 143 6.71 26.81 17.02
CA ALA A 143 6.45 25.38 17.18
C ALA A 143 5.69 25.11 18.49
N ASP A 144 4.73 24.18 18.44
CA ASP A 144 4.06 23.63 19.61
C ASP A 144 4.77 22.33 20.04
N SER A 145 5.27 22.34 21.29
CA SER A 145 5.82 21.16 21.97
C SER A 145 6.91 20.43 21.16
N ILE A 146 8.00 21.13 20.86
CA ILE A 146 9.20 20.50 20.25
C ILE A 146 9.69 19.40 21.19
N SER A 147 10.11 18.26 20.61
CA SER A 147 10.69 17.16 21.37
C SER A 147 11.89 17.63 22.18
N THR A 148 11.92 17.31 23.47
CA THR A 148 13.05 17.66 24.37
C THR A 148 14.38 17.01 23.99
N ARG A 149 14.35 16.03 23.09
CA ARG A 149 15.54 15.38 22.53
C ARG A 149 16.10 16.11 21.31
N ALA A 150 15.32 17.02 20.71
CA ALA A 150 15.71 17.73 19.51
C ALA A 150 16.54 18.96 19.85
N ASN A 151 17.57 19.24 19.06
CA ASN A 151 18.27 20.50 19.08
C ASN A 151 17.57 21.48 18.13
N VAL A 152 17.41 22.73 18.56
CA VAL A 152 16.85 23.81 17.75
C VAL A 152 17.98 24.77 17.41
N SER A 153 18.17 25.06 16.15
CA SER A 153 19.13 26.05 15.68
C SER A 153 18.55 26.89 14.55
N ARG A 154 19.06 28.11 14.41
CA ARG A 154 18.61 29.06 13.40
C ARG A 154 19.76 29.65 12.59
N TYR A 155 19.53 29.81 11.30
CA TYR A 155 20.40 30.60 10.43
C TYR A 155 19.54 31.43 9.49
N LYS A 156 19.54 32.76 9.66
CA LYS A 156 18.64 33.69 8.93
C LYS A 156 17.18 33.28 9.08
N ASN A 157 16.47 33.00 7.98
CA ASN A 157 15.07 32.59 7.93
C ASN A 157 14.89 31.07 7.94
N ARG A 158 15.94 30.33 8.31
CA ARG A 158 15.90 28.87 8.43
C ARG A 158 15.90 28.47 9.90
N VAL A 159 15.04 27.53 10.25
CA VAL A 159 15.07 26.81 11.52
C VAL A 159 15.42 25.35 11.25
N THR A 160 16.34 24.79 12.00
CA THR A 160 16.68 23.38 11.95
C THR A 160 16.35 22.74 13.29
N ILE A 161 15.55 21.66 13.24
CA ILE A 161 15.11 20.91 14.42
C ILE A 161 15.54 19.45 14.21
N GLY A 162 16.34 18.93 15.10
CA GLY A 162 16.73 17.54 14.96
C GLY A 162 18.00 17.17 15.68
N ASP A 163 18.59 16.16 15.14
CA ASP A 163 19.67 15.31 15.60
C ASP A 163 19.17 14.01 16.27
N PHE A 164 18.03 13.52 15.78
CA PHE A 164 17.60 12.16 16.06
C PHE A 164 18.27 11.23 15.05
N TYR A 165 19.20 10.41 15.51
CA TYR A 165 19.80 9.37 14.66
C TYR A 165 20.33 9.88 13.31
N GLY A 166 20.74 11.17 13.24
CA GLY A 166 21.21 11.82 12.01
C GLY A 166 20.11 12.43 11.12
N GLU A 167 18.83 12.32 11.45
CA GLU A 167 17.74 13.01 10.77
C GLU A 167 17.51 14.42 11.33
N ARG A 168 17.18 15.35 10.44
CA ARG A 168 16.82 16.74 10.77
C ARG A 168 15.62 17.19 9.97
N VAL A 169 14.78 18.01 10.60
CA VAL A 169 13.76 18.77 9.91
C VAL A 169 14.25 20.20 9.71
N ILE A 170 14.16 20.69 8.50
CA ILE A 170 14.52 22.05 8.12
C ILE A 170 13.24 22.78 7.75
N ILE A 171 13.04 23.96 8.33
CA ILE A 171 11.95 24.87 7.99
C ILE A 171 12.57 26.11 7.33
N ASP A 172 12.29 26.32 6.06
CA ASP A 172 12.72 27.52 5.33
C ASP A 172 11.54 28.48 5.18
N PHE A 173 11.65 29.65 5.80
CA PHE A 173 10.68 30.74 5.69
C PHE A 173 11.08 31.69 4.56
N PRO A 174 10.11 32.31 3.84
CA PRO A 174 10.40 33.34 2.86
C PRO A 174 11.03 34.60 3.47
N GLN A 175 11.66 35.43 2.63
CA GLN A 175 12.50 36.54 3.09
C GLN A 175 11.78 37.62 3.90
N GLU A 176 10.49 37.82 3.66
CA GLU A 176 9.65 38.78 4.37
C GLU A 176 9.31 38.36 5.81
N VAL A 177 9.55 37.09 6.18
CA VAL A 177 9.30 36.58 7.53
C VAL A 177 10.51 36.83 8.41
N LYS A 178 10.30 37.51 9.55
CA LYS A 178 11.36 37.69 10.56
C LYS A 178 11.39 36.52 11.53
N VAL A 179 12.46 35.75 11.50
CA VAL A 179 12.65 34.61 12.44
C VAL A 179 13.59 35.01 13.58
N THR A 180 13.20 34.75 14.81
CA THR A 180 13.98 35.00 16.03
C THR A 180 14.03 33.77 16.91
N ASP A 181 15.14 33.56 17.62
CA ASP A 181 15.31 32.46 18.56
C ASP A 181 14.57 32.77 19.87
N THR A 182 14.04 31.74 20.49
CA THR A 182 13.58 31.72 21.87
C THR A 182 14.17 30.49 22.58
N ASP A 183 13.92 30.32 23.87
CA ASP A 183 14.41 29.16 24.61
C ASP A 183 13.82 27.86 24.02
N HIS A 184 14.68 27.05 23.41
CA HIS A 184 14.36 25.77 22.75
C HIS A 184 13.21 25.86 21.71
N ASN A 185 13.01 27.04 21.08
CA ASN A 185 11.95 27.29 20.10
C ASN A 185 12.31 28.48 19.18
N TYR A 186 11.37 28.95 18.40
CA TYR A 186 11.49 30.11 17.53
C TYR A 186 10.18 30.89 17.43
N LEU A 187 10.27 32.14 16.98
CA LEU A 187 9.14 32.96 16.53
C LEU A 187 9.37 33.38 15.09
N ALA A 188 8.42 33.12 14.22
CA ALA A 188 8.41 33.55 12.82
C ALA A 188 7.30 34.56 12.60
N THR A 189 7.66 35.87 12.60
CA THR A 189 6.71 36.98 12.50
C THR A 189 6.53 37.41 11.05
N VAL A 190 5.29 37.41 10.60
CA VAL A 190 4.86 37.87 9.27
C VAL A 190 4.34 39.29 9.39
N PRO A 191 4.86 40.27 8.61
CA PRO A 191 4.43 41.64 8.69
C PRO A 191 3.02 41.85 8.10
N ARG A 192 2.42 43.00 8.41
CA ARG A 192 1.17 43.44 7.78
C ARG A 192 1.33 43.54 6.25
N GLY A 193 0.29 43.22 5.50
CA GLY A 193 0.24 43.37 4.06
C GLY A 193 0.49 42.07 3.29
N VAL A 194 0.95 41.00 3.95
CA VAL A 194 1.15 39.68 3.34
C VAL A 194 -0.18 38.93 3.25
N GLU A 195 -0.65 38.69 2.05
CA GLU A 195 -1.89 37.95 1.78
C GLU A 195 -1.66 36.42 1.70
N GLN A 196 -0.52 36.02 1.14
CA GLN A 196 -0.15 34.62 1.01
C GLN A 196 1.36 34.44 1.19
N LEU A 197 1.74 33.37 1.83
CA LEU A 197 3.15 32.95 1.92
C LEU A 197 3.24 31.43 1.83
N THR A 198 4.42 30.94 1.44
CA THR A 198 4.71 29.50 1.41
C THR A 198 5.96 29.22 2.22
N ILE A 199 5.90 28.20 3.06
CA ILE A 199 6.99 27.70 3.93
C ILE A 199 7.38 26.32 3.44
N ALA A 200 8.67 26.03 3.29
CA ALA A 200 9.14 24.70 2.97
C ALA A 200 9.56 23.96 4.24
N ILE A 201 9.07 22.73 4.39
CA ILE A 201 9.41 21.82 5.51
C ILE A 201 10.05 20.59 4.90
N SER A 202 11.34 20.34 5.23
CA SER A 202 12.12 19.26 4.62
C SER A 202 12.69 18.33 5.67
N LEU A 203 12.71 17.02 5.38
CA LEU A 203 13.43 16.00 6.16
C LEU A 203 14.73 15.64 5.45
N VAL A 204 15.85 15.74 6.13
CA VAL A 204 17.19 15.39 5.63
C VAL A 204 17.97 14.55 6.63
N GLU A 205 18.84 13.67 6.11
CA GLU A 205 19.58 12.71 6.96
C GLU A 205 20.99 13.15 7.31
N GLN A 206 21.72 13.80 6.38
CA GLN A 206 23.14 14.13 6.51
C GLN A 206 23.43 15.61 6.21
N ASP A 207 24.57 16.12 6.70
CA ASP A 207 24.96 17.52 6.48
C ASP A 207 25.16 17.87 5.02
N THR A 208 25.72 16.97 4.22
CA THR A 208 25.88 17.13 2.78
C THR A 208 24.54 17.26 2.06
N GLU A 209 23.53 16.52 2.49
CA GLU A 209 22.17 16.62 1.98
C GLU A 209 21.49 17.92 2.38
N ALA A 210 21.73 18.42 3.59
CA ALA A 210 21.18 19.69 4.06
C ALA A 210 21.61 20.89 3.19
N SER A 211 22.85 20.91 2.70
CA SER A 211 23.33 21.98 1.83
C SER A 211 22.69 21.93 0.41
N VAL A 212 22.53 20.73 -0.14
CA VAL A 212 21.84 20.52 -1.42
C VAL A 212 20.36 20.87 -1.27
N GLN A 213 19.73 20.44 -0.17
CA GLN A 213 18.34 20.72 0.13
C GLN A 213 18.06 22.23 0.23
N HIS A 214 19.02 23.01 0.75
CA HIS A 214 18.89 24.47 0.82
C HIS A 214 18.75 25.12 -0.55
N VAL A 215 19.56 24.73 -1.52
CA VAL A 215 19.48 25.26 -2.89
C VAL A 215 18.13 24.86 -3.52
N HIS A 216 17.71 23.64 -3.28
CA HIS A 216 16.44 23.12 -3.76
C HIS A 216 15.23 23.88 -3.17
N THR A 217 15.16 24.03 -1.85
CA THR A 217 14.06 24.75 -1.19
C THR A 217 14.02 26.22 -1.56
N ALA A 218 15.17 26.87 -1.74
CA ALA A 218 15.22 28.25 -2.23
C ALA A 218 14.61 28.38 -3.64
N SER A 219 14.87 27.41 -4.53
CA SER A 219 14.25 27.38 -5.86
C SER A 219 12.73 27.16 -5.79
N LEU A 220 12.26 26.25 -4.93
CA LEU A 220 10.84 26.01 -4.71
C LEU A 220 10.11 27.25 -4.18
N LEU A 221 10.69 27.93 -3.19
CA LEU A 221 10.12 29.13 -2.59
C LEU A 221 10.13 30.35 -3.52
N ALA A 222 10.98 30.37 -4.54
CA ALA A 222 10.98 31.43 -5.56
C ALA A 222 9.73 31.37 -6.46
N ASN A 223 9.18 30.17 -6.71
CA ASN A 223 7.94 29.98 -7.47
C ASN A 223 7.18 28.72 -7.00
N PRO A 224 6.61 28.73 -5.81
CA PRO A 224 5.98 27.54 -5.21
C PRO A 224 4.76 27.04 -6.01
N LYS A 225 4.08 27.95 -6.72
CA LYS A 225 2.89 27.62 -7.51
C LYS A 225 3.15 26.52 -8.54
N VAL A 226 4.30 26.49 -9.18
CA VAL A 226 4.64 25.47 -10.19
C VAL A 226 4.60 24.07 -9.57
N ALA A 227 5.27 23.88 -8.44
CA ALA A 227 5.31 22.57 -7.77
C ALA A 227 3.93 22.15 -7.21
N LEU A 228 3.15 23.11 -6.71
CA LEU A 228 1.80 22.86 -6.22
C LEU A 228 0.83 22.48 -7.36
N ASP A 229 0.88 23.18 -8.49
CA ASP A 229 0.08 22.86 -9.68
C ASP A 229 0.48 21.48 -10.27
N GLU A 230 1.76 21.12 -10.25
CA GLU A 230 2.24 19.81 -10.68
C GLU A 230 1.72 18.69 -9.76
N ASN A 231 1.70 18.91 -8.46
CA ASN A 231 1.11 17.96 -7.51
C ASN A 231 -0.39 17.76 -7.76
N GLU A 232 -1.15 18.84 -7.97
CA GLU A 232 -2.57 18.74 -8.30
C GLU A 232 -2.81 18.01 -9.62
N LYS A 233 -2.06 18.34 -10.66
CA LYS A 233 -2.13 17.66 -11.96
C LYS A 233 -1.80 16.17 -11.84
N ARG A 234 -0.82 15.80 -11.05
CA ARG A 234 -0.43 14.41 -10.79
C ARG A 234 -1.58 13.63 -10.16
N TRP A 235 -2.18 14.14 -9.09
CA TRP A 235 -3.29 13.48 -8.40
C TRP A 235 -4.55 13.38 -9.27
N ASN A 236 -4.93 14.44 -9.95
CA ASN A 236 -6.04 14.43 -10.90
C ASN A 236 -5.76 13.42 -12.04
N GLY A 237 -4.50 13.30 -12.47
CA GLY A 237 -4.08 12.33 -13.46
C GLY A 237 -4.25 10.87 -13.00
N TYR A 238 -3.91 10.55 -11.75
CA TYR A 238 -4.14 9.21 -11.20
C TYR A 238 -5.62 8.86 -11.11
N LEU A 239 -6.42 9.78 -10.57
CA LEU A 239 -7.86 9.59 -10.44
C LEU A 239 -8.51 9.39 -11.82
N LYS A 240 -8.18 10.22 -12.80
CA LYS A 240 -8.72 10.14 -14.17
C LYS A 240 -8.42 8.79 -14.85
N LYS A 241 -7.30 8.14 -14.54
CA LYS A 241 -6.94 6.83 -15.11
C LYS A 241 -7.75 5.68 -14.54
N VAL A 242 -8.31 5.82 -13.34
CA VAL A 242 -8.96 4.72 -12.60
C VAL A 242 -10.46 4.93 -12.48
N ILE A 243 -10.90 6.13 -12.11
CA ILE A 243 -12.30 6.41 -11.79
C ILE A 243 -13.16 6.27 -13.04
N ARG A 244 -14.30 5.62 -12.90
CA ARG A 244 -15.23 5.28 -13.98
C ARG A 244 -16.59 5.92 -13.74
N ASP A 245 -17.16 6.54 -14.79
CA ASP A 245 -18.47 7.21 -14.75
C ASP A 245 -19.64 6.20 -14.65
N ASP A 246 -19.43 4.95 -15.05
CA ASP A 246 -20.44 3.88 -15.01
C ASP A 246 -20.50 3.16 -13.64
N MET A 247 -19.69 3.57 -12.67
CA MET A 247 -19.66 2.97 -11.35
C MET A 247 -20.40 3.82 -10.29
N PRO A 248 -20.98 3.17 -9.25
CA PRO A 248 -21.54 3.90 -8.12
C PRO A 248 -20.51 4.82 -7.46
N ALA A 249 -20.94 5.99 -6.97
CA ALA A 249 -20.06 6.97 -6.32
C ALA A 249 -19.30 6.40 -5.12
N GLU A 250 -19.94 5.52 -4.32
CA GLU A 250 -19.27 4.82 -3.22
C GLU A 250 -18.17 3.85 -3.70
N TYR A 251 -18.30 3.23 -4.87
CA TYR A 251 -17.26 2.37 -5.45
C TYR A 251 -16.10 3.22 -5.99
N ASN A 252 -16.42 4.35 -6.63
CA ASN A 252 -15.42 5.35 -7.03
C ASN A 252 -14.63 5.86 -5.82
N ARG A 253 -15.30 6.06 -4.68
CA ARG A 253 -14.62 6.46 -3.44
C ARG A 253 -13.69 5.36 -2.90
N VAL A 254 -14.06 4.08 -3.00
CA VAL A 254 -13.17 2.96 -2.65
C VAL A 254 -11.92 2.94 -3.54
N ALA A 255 -12.08 3.14 -4.86
CA ALA A 255 -10.97 3.18 -5.79
C ALA A 255 -10.04 4.37 -5.53
N ALA A 256 -10.58 5.58 -5.30
CA ALA A 256 -9.79 6.77 -4.94
C ALA A 256 -9.02 6.57 -3.62
N LYS A 257 -9.67 5.99 -2.60
CA LYS A 257 -9.03 5.67 -1.32
C LYS A 257 -7.95 4.59 -1.46
N SER A 258 -8.11 3.65 -2.39
CA SER A 258 -7.08 2.66 -2.70
C SER A 258 -5.83 3.31 -3.27
N ILE A 259 -5.98 4.25 -4.21
CA ILE A 259 -4.86 5.05 -4.74
C ILE A 259 -4.16 5.81 -3.60
N VAL A 260 -4.93 6.52 -2.77
CA VAL A 260 -4.40 7.28 -1.63
C VAL A 260 -3.64 6.37 -0.66
N THR A 261 -4.18 5.19 -0.32
CA THR A 261 -3.53 4.25 0.61
C THR A 261 -2.22 3.72 0.04
N LEU A 262 -2.19 3.30 -1.23
CA LEU A 262 -0.97 2.83 -1.88
C LEU A 262 0.10 3.93 -1.92
N LEU A 263 -0.26 5.15 -2.32
CA LEU A 263 0.70 6.24 -2.44
C LEU A 263 1.15 6.81 -1.08
N SER A 264 0.31 6.72 -0.04
CA SER A 264 0.75 7.04 1.33
C SER A 264 1.73 6.00 1.90
N ASN A 265 1.81 4.82 1.32
CA ASN A 265 2.77 3.77 1.66
C ASN A 265 3.98 3.70 0.69
N TRP A 266 4.03 4.55 -0.32
CA TRP A 266 5.23 4.72 -1.15
C TRP A 266 6.37 5.27 -0.30
N ARG A 267 7.53 4.60 -0.38
CA ARG A 267 8.80 5.05 0.23
C ARG A 267 9.84 5.21 -0.85
N ALA A 268 10.45 6.38 -0.92
CA ALA A 268 11.60 6.62 -1.78
C ALA A 268 12.80 5.80 -1.28
N LYS A 269 13.66 5.43 -2.21
CA LYS A 269 14.90 4.71 -1.93
C LYS A 269 15.67 5.34 -0.77
N ARG A 270 16.17 4.47 0.13
CA ARG A 270 16.91 4.88 1.32
C ARG A 270 17.75 3.71 1.84
N GLY A 271 19.02 3.95 2.20
CA GLY A 271 19.91 2.93 2.72
C GLY A 271 20.00 1.72 1.78
N ALA A 272 19.57 0.56 2.23
CA ALA A 272 19.56 -0.69 1.47
C ALA A 272 18.35 -0.85 0.54
N LEU A 273 17.41 0.05 0.50
CA LEU A 273 16.38 0.12 -0.54
C LEU A 273 16.93 0.90 -1.74
N TYR A 274 17.36 0.21 -2.80
CA TYR A 274 18.00 0.82 -3.98
C TYR A 274 17.01 1.40 -4.99
N HIS A 275 15.75 0.96 -4.94
CA HIS A 275 14.64 1.51 -5.70
C HIS A 275 13.51 1.97 -4.77
N ASP A 276 12.61 2.77 -5.30
CA ASP A 276 11.38 3.16 -4.61
C ASP A 276 10.48 1.93 -4.44
N GLY A 277 9.81 1.83 -3.29
CA GLY A 277 8.94 0.69 -2.99
C GLY A 277 7.70 1.08 -2.21
N ILE A 278 6.72 0.19 -2.21
CA ILE A 278 5.53 0.31 -1.37
C ILE A 278 5.70 -0.60 -0.15
N VAL A 279 5.53 -0.04 1.03
CA VAL A 279 5.54 -0.80 2.28
C VAL A 279 4.11 -1.27 2.62
N PRO A 280 3.94 -2.37 3.40
CA PRO A 280 2.61 -2.84 3.80
C PRO A 280 1.79 -1.79 4.54
N SER A 281 2.41 -1.05 5.48
CA SER A 281 1.76 0.05 6.21
C SER A 281 2.76 0.99 6.86
N HIS A 282 2.70 2.27 6.51
CA HIS A 282 3.48 3.31 7.21
C HIS A 282 3.02 3.53 8.66
N ALA A 283 1.82 3.09 9.02
CA ALA A 283 1.27 3.26 10.36
C ALA A 283 1.90 2.30 11.39
N VAL A 284 2.50 1.20 10.96
CA VAL A 284 3.06 0.15 11.82
C VAL A 284 4.57 0.08 11.69
N GLY A 285 5.29 0.16 12.80
CA GLY A 285 6.74 0.33 12.81
C GLY A 285 7.54 -0.78 12.11
N TYR A 286 7.16 -2.04 12.25
CA TYR A 286 7.84 -3.14 11.58
C TYR A 286 7.45 -3.30 10.10
N PHE A 287 6.39 -2.63 9.62
CA PHE A 287 5.96 -2.66 8.23
C PHE A 287 6.58 -1.55 7.34
N VAL A 288 7.77 -1.06 7.71
CA VAL A 288 8.50 -0.05 6.90
C VAL A 288 9.53 -0.65 5.93
N GLY A 289 9.52 -1.97 5.75
CA GLY A 289 10.26 -2.70 4.73
C GLY A 289 9.38 -3.09 3.53
N CYS A 290 9.97 -3.74 2.53
CA CYS A 290 9.30 -4.29 1.36
C CYS A 290 9.29 -5.82 1.44
N TRP A 291 8.10 -6.44 1.45
CA TRP A 291 7.92 -7.90 1.38
C TRP A 291 7.68 -8.33 -0.06
N ALA A 292 8.25 -9.48 -0.46
CA ALA A 292 8.23 -9.89 -1.86
C ALA A 292 6.81 -10.07 -2.41
N TRP A 293 5.98 -10.93 -1.83
CA TRP A 293 4.66 -11.19 -2.39
C TRP A 293 3.67 -10.03 -2.23
N ASP A 294 3.89 -9.15 -1.24
CA ASP A 294 3.23 -7.86 -1.10
C ASP A 294 3.55 -6.95 -2.28
N CYS A 295 4.82 -6.80 -2.60
CA CYS A 295 5.28 -5.99 -3.73
C CYS A 295 4.67 -6.44 -5.06
N TRP A 296 4.50 -7.74 -5.27
CA TRP A 296 3.83 -8.25 -6.47
C TRP A 296 2.38 -7.76 -6.59
N ARG A 297 1.61 -7.83 -5.50
CA ARG A 297 0.22 -7.35 -5.46
C ARG A 297 0.12 -5.84 -5.59
N PHE A 298 1.00 -5.11 -4.90
CA PHE A 298 1.02 -3.64 -4.99
C PHE A 298 1.31 -3.18 -6.41
N SER A 299 2.27 -3.81 -7.07
CA SER A 299 2.62 -3.53 -8.46
C SER A 299 1.46 -3.82 -9.41
N ALA A 300 0.77 -4.95 -9.25
CA ALA A 300 -0.42 -5.28 -10.03
C ALA A 300 -1.54 -4.25 -9.82
N GLY A 301 -1.79 -3.84 -8.56
CA GLY A 301 -2.80 -2.82 -8.24
C GLY A 301 -2.48 -1.43 -8.79
N MET A 302 -1.20 -1.07 -8.90
CA MET A 302 -0.74 0.24 -9.42
C MET A 302 -0.56 0.27 -10.93
N ALA A 303 -0.50 -0.86 -11.60
CA ALA A 303 -0.15 -0.97 -13.03
C ALA A 303 -0.97 -0.03 -13.93
N SER A 304 -2.26 0.18 -13.62
CA SER A 304 -3.17 1.00 -14.41
C SER A 304 -2.95 2.50 -14.26
N PHE A 305 -2.43 2.98 -13.11
CA PHE A 305 -2.35 4.42 -12.85
C PHE A 305 -0.94 4.96 -12.63
N PHE A 306 -0.02 4.16 -12.06
CA PHE A 306 1.36 4.57 -11.83
C PHE A 306 2.34 3.42 -12.13
N PRO A 307 2.48 3.00 -13.40
CA PRO A 307 3.30 1.86 -13.80
C PRO A 307 4.79 2.04 -13.49
N GLU A 308 5.34 3.26 -13.48
CA GLU A 308 6.76 3.46 -13.18
C GLU A 308 7.09 3.08 -11.73
N LEU A 309 6.26 3.50 -10.76
CA LEU A 309 6.42 3.07 -9.38
C LEU A 309 6.16 1.55 -9.22
N ALA A 310 5.21 0.99 -9.99
CA ALA A 310 4.98 -0.46 -10.02
C ALA A 310 6.22 -1.24 -10.48
N LYS A 311 6.95 -0.74 -11.48
CA LYS A 311 8.22 -1.34 -11.95
C LYS A 311 9.31 -1.26 -10.88
N ASP A 312 9.48 -0.10 -10.25
CA ASP A 312 10.49 0.09 -9.20
C ASP A 312 10.20 -0.77 -7.98
N ASN A 313 8.92 -0.93 -7.62
CA ASN A 313 8.48 -1.80 -6.54
C ASN A 313 8.75 -3.31 -6.82
N ILE A 314 8.88 -3.71 -8.10
CA ILE A 314 9.38 -5.03 -8.46
C ILE A 314 10.91 -5.06 -8.38
N ARG A 315 11.59 -4.05 -8.92
CA ARG A 315 13.05 -3.98 -8.92
C ARG A 315 13.64 -4.05 -7.54
N VAL A 316 13.04 -3.37 -6.55
CA VAL A 316 13.54 -3.36 -5.16
C VAL A 316 13.72 -4.77 -4.60
N MET A 317 12.82 -5.71 -4.91
CA MET A 317 12.96 -7.10 -4.47
C MET A 317 14.04 -7.86 -5.26
N PHE A 318 14.13 -7.60 -6.58
CA PHE A 318 15.13 -8.25 -7.44
C PHE A 318 16.56 -7.69 -7.27
N ASP A 319 16.73 -6.54 -6.61
CA ASP A 319 18.06 -6.04 -6.19
C ASP A 319 18.77 -7.04 -5.27
N TYR A 320 17.99 -7.86 -4.54
CA TYR A 320 18.48 -8.86 -3.58
C TYR A 320 18.30 -10.30 -4.07
N GLN A 321 18.06 -10.51 -5.38
CA GLN A 321 18.01 -11.86 -5.92
C GLN A 321 19.31 -12.59 -5.66
N GLN A 322 19.25 -13.73 -4.96
CA GLN A 322 20.41 -14.52 -4.59
C GLN A 322 21.07 -15.20 -5.81
N PRO A 323 22.35 -15.58 -5.70
CA PRO A 323 23.07 -16.24 -6.79
C PRO A 323 22.42 -17.52 -7.31
N ASP A 324 21.65 -18.25 -6.51
CA ASP A 324 20.89 -19.43 -6.94
C ASP A 324 19.51 -19.10 -7.52
N GLY A 325 19.02 -17.87 -7.37
CA GLY A 325 17.75 -17.40 -7.93
C GLY A 325 16.70 -17.03 -6.90
N MET A 326 16.90 -17.36 -5.63
CA MET A 326 15.97 -17.01 -4.54
C MET A 326 15.70 -15.50 -4.49
N ILE A 327 14.46 -15.13 -4.27
CA ILE A 327 14.06 -13.79 -3.83
C ILE A 327 13.83 -13.88 -2.32
N ILE A 328 14.47 -13.01 -1.55
CA ILE A 328 14.36 -13.02 -0.09
C ILE A 328 13.00 -12.50 0.38
N ASP A 329 12.58 -12.88 1.56
CA ASP A 329 11.27 -12.55 2.15
C ASP A 329 11.00 -11.04 2.17
N CYS A 330 11.85 -10.29 2.87
CA CYS A 330 11.68 -8.84 2.99
C CYS A 330 13.02 -8.09 3.05
N ILE A 331 12.95 -6.80 2.69
CA ILE A 331 14.08 -5.88 2.58
C ILE A 331 13.74 -4.60 3.34
N TYR A 332 14.69 -4.12 4.14
CA TYR A 332 14.57 -2.88 4.92
C TYR A 332 15.61 -1.84 4.49
N PRO A 333 15.43 -0.55 4.86
CA PRO A 333 16.49 0.46 4.71
C PRO A 333 17.80 0.09 5.39
N ASP A 334 17.75 -0.62 6.52
CA ASP A 334 18.90 -1.25 7.16
C ASP A 334 19.03 -2.70 6.69
N ALA A 335 20.08 -3.01 5.94
CA ALA A 335 20.30 -4.35 5.39
C ALA A 335 20.44 -5.45 6.48
N SER A 336 20.76 -5.09 7.72
CA SER A 336 20.84 -6.05 8.82
C SER A 336 19.47 -6.59 9.26
N GLU A 337 18.38 -5.91 8.87
CA GLU A 337 16.98 -6.31 9.13
C GLU A 337 16.40 -7.19 8.01
N ASN A 338 17.12 -7.38 6.89
CA ASN A 338 16.65 -8.18 5.77
C ASN A 338 16.47 -9.66 6.18
N ASN A 339 15.37 -10.27 5.74
CA ASN A 339 15.10 -11.68 6.03
C ASN A 339 15.49 -12.60 4.86
N TYR A 340 16.50 -13.44 5.08
CA TYR A 340 17.00 -14.44 4.14
C TYR A 340 16.59 -15.88 4.50
N ARG A 341 15.73 -16.06 5.51
CA ARG A 341 15.35 -17.39 6.03
C ARG A 341 14.39 -18.13 5.11
N ASP A 342 13.66 -17.38 4.30
CA ASP A 342 12.61 -17.88 3.42
C ASP A 342 12.41 -16.96 2.20
N SER A 343 11.60 -17.41 1.26
CA SER A 343 11.09 -16.62 0.14
C SER A 343 9.61 -16.28 0.35
N LYS A 344 8.90 -15.92 -0.71
CA LYS A 344 7.45 -15.72 -0.73
C LYS A 344 6.84 -16.33 -1.99
N PRO A 345 5.51 -16.58 -2.04
CA PRO A 345 4.87 -17.16 -3.20
C PRO A 345 5.25 -16.48 -4.53
N PRO A 346 5.50 -17.27 -5.61
CA PRO A 346 6.07 -16.79 -6.87
C PRO A 346 5.02 -16.08 -7.75
N LEU A 347 4.71 -14.83 -7.42
CA LEU A 347 3.75 -14.00 -8.14
C LEU A 347 4.41 -12.86 -8.95
N ALA A 348 5.75 -12.83 -9.01
CA ALA A 348 6.47 -11.77 -9.70
C ALA A 348 6.15 -11.71 -11.20
N ALA A 349 6.09 -12.85 -11.90
CA ALA A 349 5.73 -12.89 -13.32
C ALA A 349 4.31 -12.39 -13.58
N TRP A 350 3.36 -12.66 -12.66
CA TRP A 350 2.02 -12.10 -12.74
C TRP A 350 2.05 -10.57 -12.63
N ALA A 351 2.76 -10.00 -11.67
CA ALA A 351 2.88 -8.55 -11.52
C ALA A 351 3.54 -7.88 -12.75
N VAL A 352 4.59 -8.49 -13.31
CA VAL A 352 5.21 -8.02 -14.57
C VAL A 352 4.21 -8.09 -15.72
N ASN A 353 3.38 -9.13 -15.80
CA ASN A 353 2.34 -9.23 -16.81
C ASN A 353 1.26 -8.15 -16.66
N GLU A 354 0.79 -7.87 -15.44
CA GLU A 354 -0.18 -6.80 -15.20
C GLU A 354 0.37 -5.43 -15.66
N ILE A 355 1.65 -5.14 -15.38
CA ILE A 355 2.32 -3.93 -15.87
C ILE A 355 2.38 -3.94 -17.40
N TYR A 356 2.76 -5.07 -18.03
CA TYR A 356 2.84 -5.19 -19.48
C TYR A 356 1.48 -4.99 -20.16
N GLU A 357 0.40 -5.57 -19.62
CA GLU A 357 -0.95 -5.40 -20.19
C GLU A 357 -1.39 -3.94 -20.22
N HIS A 358 -0.99 -3.14 -19.24
CA HIS A 358 -1.33 -1.72 -19.15
C HIS A 358 -0.39 -0.80 -19.95
N THR A 359 0.87 -1.20 -20.16
CA THR A 359 1.90 -0.30 -20.71
C THR A 359 2.43 -0.72 -22.06
N GLN A 360 2.36 -2.01 -22.39
CA GLN A 360 3.03 -2.66 -23.53
C GLN A 360 4.56 -2.44 -23.52
N ASP A 361 5.14 -2.24 -22.31
CA ASP A 361 6.58 -2.01 -22.14
C ASP A 361 7.38 -3.32 -22.23
N LEU A 362 7.78 -3.64 -23.46
CA LEU A 362 8.59 -4.82 -23.76
C LEU A 362 10.03 -4.70 -23.20
N ALA A 363 10.54 -3.48 -22.99
CA ALA A 363 11.87 -3.29 -22.42
C ALA A 363 11.89 -3.75 -20.96
N PHE A 364 10.84 -3.47 -20.18
CA PHE A 364 10.71 -3.96 -18.82
C PHE A 364 10.54 -5.49 -18.77
N VAL A 365 9.75 -6.07 -19.67
CA VAL A 365 9.65 -7.54 -19.79
C VAL A 365 11.03 -8.16 -20.08
N LYS A 366 11.81 -7.57 -21.00
CA LYS A 366 13.17 -8.03 -21.32
C LYS A 366 14.14 -7.92 -20.14
N GLU A 367 14.02 -6.85 -19.34
CA GLU A 367 14.81 -6.66 -18.11
C GLU A 367 14.52 -7.77 -17.09
N MET A 368 13.23 -8.11 -16.89
CA MET A 368 12.80 -9.02 -15.84
C MET A 368 12.84 -10.50 -16.21
N TYR A 369 12.67 -10.83 -17.48
CA TYR A 369 12.53 -12.22 -17.95
C TYR A 369 13.64 -13.17 -17.47
N PRO A 370 14.95 -12.87 -17.64
CA PRO A 370 16.01 -13.77 -17.16
C PRO A 370 16.02 -13.95 -15.64
N LYS A 371 15.63 -12.92 -14.89
CA LYS A 371 15.55 -12.94 -13.42
C LYS A 371 14.37 -13.80 -12.96
N LEU A 372 13.23 -13.67 -13.62
CA LEU A 372 12.03 -14.49 -13.38
C LEU A 372 12.27 -15.96 -13.70
N LEU A 373 12.92 -16.29 -14.83
CA LEU A 373 13.32 -17.65 -15.16
C LEU A 373 14.20 -18.30 -14.09
N LYS A 374 15.13 -17.52 -13.54
CA LYS A 374 16.04 -17.97 -12.49
C LYS A 374 15.29 -18.26 -11.20
N TYR A 375 14.34 -17.40 -10.81
CA TYR A 375 13.49 -17.59 -9.64
C TYR A 375 12.55 -18.78 -9.79
N HIS A 376 11.96 -18.98 -10.98
CA HIS A 376 11.13 -20.16 -11.28
C HIS A 376 11.89 -21.47 -11.11
N LYS A 377 13.13 -21.57 -11.65
CA LYS A 377 13.98 -22.76 -11.52
C LYS A 377 14.38 -23.04 -10.08
N TRP A 378 14.62 -21.99 -9.29
CA TRP A 378 14.97 -22.10 -7.88
C TRP A 378 13.94 -22.90 -7.08
N TRP A 379 12.64 -22.73 -7.32
CA TRP A 379 11.58 -23.48 -6.64
C TRP A 379 11.73 -24.99 -6.85
N TYR A 380 11.88 -25.46 -8.09
CA TYR A 380 12.05 -26.87 -8.40
C TYR A 380 13.40 -27.45 -7.94
N GLU A 381 14.43 -26.62 -7.82
CA GLU A 381 15.74 -27.04 -7.32
C GLU A 381 15.78 -27.17 -5.80
N LYS A 382 15.09 -26.28 -5.07
CA LYS A 382 15.21 -26.13 -3.61
C LYS A 382 13.98 -26.59 -2.83
N ARG A 383 12.81 -26.68 -3.47
CA ARG A 383 11.50 -26.90 -2.84
C ARG A 383 10.73 -28.08 -3.42
N ASP A 384 11.39 -29.02 -4.07
CA ASP A 384 10.87 -30.30 -4.57
C ASP A 384 11.68 -31.41 -3.89
N HIS A 385 11.19 -31.90 -2.73
CA HIS A 385 11.92 -32.81 -1.84
C HIS A 385 12.21 -34.16 -2.50
N ASP A 386 11.23 -34.78 -3.13
CA ASP A 386 11.34 -36.13 -3.70
C ASP A 386 11.48 -36.14 -5.23
N LYS A 387 11.68 -34.97 -5.84
CA LYS A 387 11.94 -34.77 -7.27
C LYS A 387 10.80 -35.27 -8.18
N ASN A 388 9.57 -35.12 -7.71
CA ASN A 388 8.36 -35.50 -8.45
C ASN A 388 7.77 -34.35 -9.28
N HIS A 389 8.39 -33.15 -9.24
CA HIS A 389 8.00 -31.91 -9.91
C HIS A 389 6.78 -31.22 -9.29
N ILE A 390 6.51 -31.52 -8.04
CA ILE A 390 5.51 -30.86 -7.19
C ILE A 390 6.25 -30.26 -6.00
N CYS A 391 6.17 -28.96 -5.84
CA CYS A 391 6.93 -28.24 -4.82
C CYS A 391 6.19 -28.13 -3.49
N GLU A 392 6.96 -28.02 -2.42
CA GLU A 392 6.53 -27.74 -1.06
C GLU A 392 7.01 -26.35 -0.64
N PHE A 393 6.29 -25.66 0.27
CA PHE A 393 6.87 -24.53 0.99
C PHE A 393 7.97 -24.98 1.94
N GLY A 394 8.93 -24.11 2.21
CA GLY A 394 10.09 -24.49 3.00
C GLY A 394 10.84 -23.31 3.60
N SER A 395 12.08 -23.56 4.00
CA SER A 395 12.95 -22.55 4.58
C SER A 395 14.43 -22.82 4.26
N VAL A 396 15.26 -21.81 4.50
CA VAL A 396 16.72 -21.92 4.40
C VAL A 396 17.29 -22.51 5.69
N ASP A 397 16.69 -22.17 6.84
CA ASP A 397 17.18 -22.49 8.18
C ASP A 397 16.58 -23.78 8.79
N GLY A 398 15.66 -24.45 8.10
CA GLY A 398 15.00 -25.67 8.56
C GLY A 398 13.91 -25.48 9.58
N THR A 399 13.49 -24.23 9.85
CA THR A 399 12.40 -23.97 10.79
C THR A 399 11.04 -24.00 10.11
N LEU A 400 10.04 -24.55 10.81
CA LEU A 400 8.66 -24.54 10.35
C LEU A 400 8.07 -23.12 10.35
N GLU A 401 8.55 -22.26 11.22
CA GLU A 401 8.15 -20.86 11.29
C GLU A 401 8.48 -20.14 9.96
N ALA A 402 9.71 -20.24 9.48
CA ALA A 402 10.11 -19.63 8.21
C ALA A 402 9.41 -20.29 7.02
N ALA A 403 9.16 -21.59 7.04
CA ALA A 403 8.38 -22.28 6.01
C ALA A 403 6.91 -21.80 5.96
N ALA A 404 6.31 -21.52 7.12
CA ALA A 404 4.98 -20.92 7.20
C ALA A 404 4.99 -19.49 6.64
N TRP A 405 6.01 -18.69 6.93
CA TRP A 405 6.20 -17.36 6.34
C TRP A 405 6.42 -17.41 4.83
N GLU A 406 7.15 -18.43 4.30
CA GLU A 406 7.31 -18.63 2.87
C GLU A 406 5.96 -18.84 2.16
N SER A 407 5.00 -19.51 2.82
CA SER A 407 3.64 -19.65 2.31
C SER A 407 2.83 -18.36 2.34
N GLY A 408 3.25 -17.39 3.16
CA GLY A 408 2.54 -16.17 3.50
C GLY A 408 1.30 -16.38 4.40
N MET A 409 0.93 -17.62 4.69
CA MET A 409 -0.23 -17.99 5.52
C MET A 409 0.23 -18.55 6.87
N ASP A 410 0.88 -17.70 7.67
CA ASP A 410 1.74 -17.99 8.82
C ASP A 410 1.19 -19.02 9.83
N ASN A 411 -0.11 -19.12 9.99
CA ASN A 411 -0.73 -20.06 10.91
C ASN A 411 -1.92 -20.84 10.32
N ALA A 412 -1.94 -21.01 8.99
CA ALA A 412 -3.03 -21.72 8.31
C ALA A 412 -3.22 -23.15 8.84
N ILE A 413 -4.49 -23.57 8.98
CA ILE A 413 -4.89 -24.86 9.57
C ILE A 413 -4.24 -26.03 8.81
N ARG A 414 -4.06 -25.91 7.50
CA ARG A 414 -3.47 -26.95 6.65
C ARG A 414 -2.05 -27.35 7.07
N PHE A 415 -1.33 -26.48 7.75
CA PHE A 415 0.03 -26.76 8.24
C PHE A 415 0.07 -27.35 9.67
N ASP A 416 -1.09 -27.56 10.31
CA ASP A 416 -1.12 -28.19 11.63
C ASP A 416 -0.47 -29.60 11.56
N GLY A 417 0.58 -29.80 12.37
CA GLY A 417 1.31 -31.08 12.45
C GLY A 417 2.28 -31.36 11.30
N THR A 418 2.56 -30.38 10.43
CA THR A 418 3.58 -30.46 9.39
C THR A 418 4.99 -30.52 9.97
N LYS A 419 5.90 -31.25 9.31
CA LYS A 419 7.30 -31.44 9.70
C LYS A 419 8.22 -30.92 8.59
N MET A 420 9.46 -30.59 8.96
CA MET A 420 10.49 -30.19 8.02
C MET A 420 11.33 -31.35 7.54
N LEU A 421 11.61 -31.40 6.25
CA LEU A 421 12.45 -32.37 5.54
C LEU A 421 13.62 -31.62 4.89
N GLN A 422 14.85 -32.14 5.06
CA GLN A 422 16.03 -31.52 4.49
C GLN A 422 16.21 -31.93 3.02
N ASN A 423 16.35 -30.96 2.12
CA ASN A 423 16.57 -31.16 0.69
C ASN A 423 18.06 -31.07 0.31
N GLY A 424 18.83 -30.38 1.15
CA GLY A 424 20.25 -30.13 0.94
C GLY A 424 20.80 -29.12 1.91
N LYS A 425 21.99 -28.59 1.64
CA LYS A 425 22.54 -27.50 2.43
C LYS A 425 21.68 -26.25 2.23
N ASP A 426 21.26 -25.62 3.33
CA ASP A 426 20.47 -24.38 3.33
C ASP A 426 19.16 -24.51 2.49
N ALA A 427 18.57 -25.71 2.45
CA ALA A 427 17.32 -25.99 1.74
C ALA A 427 16.48 -27.04 2.49
N TRP A 428 15.28 -26.67 2.90
CA TRP A 428 14.32 -27.51 3.60
C TRP A 428 12.93 -27.32 3.02
N SER A 429 12.13 -28.37 3.00
CA SER A 429 10.70 -28.34 2.64
C SER A 429 9.85 -28.89 3.77
N THR A 430 8.56 -28.50 3.78
CA THR A 430 7.56 -29.19 4.60
C THR A 430 7.32 -30.62 4.08
N ASP A 431 6.80 -31.51 4.93
CA ASP A 431 6.33 -32.85 4.52
C ASP A 431 4.93 -32.80 3.85
N GLN A 432 4.66 -31.68 3.13
CA GLN A 432 3.37 -31.40 2.52
C GLN A 432 3.54 -30.59 1.23
N GLU A 433 3.08 -31.19 0.14
CA GLU A 433 2.99 -30.52 -1.18
C GLU A 433 1.80 -29.55 -1.17
N SER A 434 2.04 -28.32 -1.62
CA SER A 434 1.07 -27.22 -1.48
C SER A 434 0.41 -26.85 -2.80
N VAL A 435 -0.91 -26.93 -2.86
CA VAL A 435 -1.68 -26.74 -4.09
C VAL A 435 -1.58 -25.30 -4.64
N ASP A 436 -1.59 -24.31 -3.76
CA ASP A 436 -1.46 -22.90 -4.15
C ASP A 436 -0.07 -22.60 -4.74
N LEU A 437 1.02 -23.07 -4.12
CA LEU A 437 2.37 -22.91 -4.62
C LEU A 437 2.49 -23.47 -6.06
N ASN A 438 2.02 -24.69 -6.28
CA ASN A 438 2.11 -25.33 -7.59
C ASN A 438 1.15 -24.70 -8.62
N ALA A 439 0.04 -24.11 -8.18
CA ALA A 439 -0.83 -23.31 -9.04
C ALA A 439 -0.16 -21.97 -9.42
N TYR A 440 0.53 -21.31 -8.49
CA TYR A 440 1.32 -20.11 -8.79
C TYR A 440 2.45 -20.40 -9.78
N LEU A 441 3.20 -21.49 -9.58
CA LEU A 441 4.26 -21.93 -10.51
C LEU A 441 3.70 -22.28 -11.90
N SER A 442 2.50 -22.84 -11.96
CA SER A 442 1.80 -23.14 -13.22
C SER A 442 1.38 -21.88 -13.97
N LEU A 443 0.92 -20.86 -13.25
CA LEU A 443 0.64 -19.53 -13.81
C LEU A 443 1.93 -18.87 -14.29
N GLU A 444 2.99 -18.92 -13.46
CA GLU A 444 4.30 -18.36 -13.80
C GLU A 444 4.88 -18.99 -15.06
N TYR A 445 4.80 -20.33 -15.20
CA TYR A 445 5.15 -21.03 -16.45
C TYR A 445 4.43 -20.47 -17.68
N THR A 446 3.10 -20.25 -17.55
CA THR A 446 2.29 -19.71 -18.65
C THR A 446 2.74 -18.32 -19.05
N LEU A 447 3.06 -17.46 -18.08
CA LEU A 447 3.51 -16.10 -18.31
C LEU A 447 4.95 -16.03 -18.83
N LEU A 448 5.85 -16.86 -18.32
CA LEU A 448 7.21 -16.96 -18.84
C LEU A 448 7.23 -17.43 -20.30
N LYS A 449 6.37 -18.39 -20.67
CA LYS A 449 6.18 -18.80 -22.07
C LYS A 449 5.67 -17.67 -22.95
N LYS A 450 4.72 -16.85 -22.44
CA LYS A 450 4.25 -15.64 -23.12
C LYS A 450 5.38 -14.63 -23.33
N PHE A 451 6.17 -14.37 -22.28
CA PHE A 451 7.30 -13.42 -22.35
C PHE A 451 8.38 -13.89 -23.34
N ALA A 452 8.73 -15.18 -23.33
CA ALA A 452 9.63 -15.76 -24.33
C ALA A 452 9.14 -15.49 -25.74
N GLY A 453 7.86 -15.74 -26.02
CA GLY A 453 7.26 -15.48 -27.32
C GLY A 453 7.29 -14.00 -27.72
N LEU A 454 7.03 -13.08 -26.77
CA LEU A 454 7.10 -11.63 -27.01
C LEU A 454 8.52 -11.16 -27.31
N LEU A 455 9.53 -11.80 -26.69
CA LEU A 455 10.95 -11.45 -26.85
C LEU A 455 11.62 -12.18 -28.02
N GLY A 456 10.97 -13.20 -28.61
CA GLY A 456 11.58 -14.07 -29.60
C GLY A 456 12.65 -15.01 -29.02
N GLU A 457 12.60 -15.27 -27.72
CA GLU A 457 13.54 -16.14 -27.01
C GLU A 457 13.06 -17.61 -27.02
N PRO A 458 13.98 -18.59 -27.04
CA PRO A 458 13.63 -19.99 -26.89
C PRO A 458 13.03 -20.27 -25.50
N PHE A 459 12.08 -21.21 -25.43
CA PHE A 459 11.44 -21.60 -24.18
C PHE A 459 11.45 -23.13 -24.03
N ASP A 460 12.19 -23.63 -23.05
CA ASP A 460 12.46 -25.04 -22.84
C ASP A 460 12.04 -25.59 -21.46
N LEU A 461 11.32 -24.77 -20.66
CA LEU A 461 10.83 -25.24 -19.36
C LEU A 461 9.78 -26.34 -19.55
N PRO A 462 9.80 -27.41 -18.71
CA PRO A 462 8.79 -28.45 -18.75
C PRO A 462 7.42 -27.95 -18.29
N ASP A 463 6.36 -28.51 -18.88
CA ASP A 463 4.98 -28.14 -18.58
C ASP A 463 4.35 -29.11 -17.57
N TYR A 464 4.23 -28.70 -16.32
CA TYR A 464 3.63 -29.49 -15.25
C TYR A 464 2.18 -29.13 -14.94
N ARG A 465 1.56 -28.20 -15.68
CA ARG A 465 0.19 -27.68 -15.37
C ARG A 465 -0.87 -28.77 -15.33
N GLY A 466 -0.82 -29.73 -16.27
CA GLY A 466 -1.75 -30.86 -16.29
C GLY A 466 -1.54 -31.81 -15.10
N LEU A 467 -0.29 -32.07 -14.74
CA LEU A 467 0.05 -32.85 -13.54
C LEU A 467 -0.52 -32.18 -12.29
N VAL A 468 -0.29 -30.89 -12.10
CA VAL A 468 -0.77 -30.13 -10.94
C VAL A 468 -2.30 -30.16 -10.84
N ALA A 469 -3.01 -29.91 -11.95
CA ALA A 469 -4.47 -29.88 -11.99
C ALA A 469 -5.12 -31.22 -11.63
N ASP A 470 -4.49 -32.34 -12.01
CA ASP A 470 -5.03 -33.68 -11.70
C ASP A 470 -4.60 -34.16 -10.31
N TYR A 471 -3.38 -33.86 -9.91
CA TYR A 471 -2.78 -34.35 -8.67
C TYR A 471 -3.50 -33.85 -7.41
N PHE A 472 -3.79 -32.56 -7.35
CA PHE A 472 -4.37 -31.93 -6.16
C PHE A 472 -5.90 -31.99 -6.10
N PHE A 473 -6.58 -32.41 -7.17
CA PHE A 473 -8.04 -32.44 -7.20
C PHE A 473 -8.63 -33.72 -6.57
N ASP A 474 -9.30 -33.58 -5.44
CA ASP A 474 -10.05 -34.68 -4.83
C ASP A 474 -11.39 -34.89 -5.56
N GLN A 475 -11.51 -35.99 -6.29
CA GLN A 475 -12.73 -36.34 -7.03
C GLN A 475 -13.94 -36.60 -6.12
N LYS A 476 -13.69 -37.02 -4.86
CA LYS A 476 -14.74 -37.33 -3.86
C LYS A 476 -15.39 -36.05 -3.36
N ASP A 477 -14.58 -35.10 -2.90
CA ASP A 477 -15.06 -33.83 -2.35
C ASP A 477 -15.30 -32.77 -3.44
N GLY A 478 -14.70 -32.95 -4.61
CA GLY A 478 -14.82 -32.04 -5.75
C GLY A 478 -14.07 -30.73 -5.54
N PHE A 479 -12.98 -30.75 -4.78
CA PHE A 479 -12.18 -29.57 -4.46
C PHE A 479 -10.69 -29.87 -4.50
N PHE A 480 -9.83 -28.84 -4.51
CA PHE A 480 -8.38 -28.97 -4.46
C PHE A 480 -7.90 -28.92 -3.02
N TYR A 481 -6.93 -29.80 -2.69
CA TYR A 481 -6.31 -29.90 -1.37
C TYR A 481 -4.83 -30.20 -1.49
N ASP A 482 -4.05 -29.77 -0.51
CA ASP A 482 -2.67 -30.18 -0.32
C ASP A 482 -2.56 -31.70 -0.13
N ARG A 483 -1.34 -32.24 -0.35
CA ARG A 483 -1.05 -33.66 -0.10
C ARG A 483 0.12 -33.82 0.85
N ARG A 484 0.04 -34.83 1.73
CA ARG A 484 1.17 -35.22 2.57
C ARG A 484 2.21 -36.03 1.78
N LEU A 485 3.48 -35.81 2.08
CA LEU A 485 4.59 -36.64 1.62
C LEU A 485 4.67 -37.97 2.41
N ASN A 486 3.57 -38.69 2.47
CA ASN A 486 3.50 -40.03 3.05
C ASN A 486 3.30 -41.10 1.95
N ALA A 487 3.36 -42.38 2.31
CA ALA A 487 3.24 -43.46 1.36
C ALA A 487 1.97 -43.41 0.49
N ASP A 488 0.86 -42.95 1.07
CA ASP A 488 -0.46 -42.90 0.41
C ASP A 488 -0.71 -41.57 -0.29
N ARG A 489 0.17 -40.60 -0.17
CA ARG A 489 -0.03 -39.23 -0.68
C ARG A 489 -1.41 -38.70 -0.30
N SER A 490 -1.77 -38.82 0.97
CA SER A 490 -3.11 -38.49 1.46
C SER A 490 -3.43 -37.01 1.36
N PHE A 491 -4.68 -36.69 1.00
CA PHE A 491 -5.16 -35.33 0.98
C PHE A 491 -5.27 -34.71 2.39
N VAL A 492 -4.81 -33.47 2.53
CA VAL A 492 -5.05 -32.60 3.69
C VAL A 492 -6.40 -31.93 3.49
N ARG A 493 -7.49 -32.57 3.93
CA ARG A 493 -8.87 -32.11 3.65
C ARG A 493 -9.32 -30.95 4.56
N GLU A 494 -8.47 -29.95 4.68
CA GLU A 494 -8.82 -28.65 5.24
C GLU A 494 -9.22 -27.73 4.08
N ALA A 495 -10.52 -27.45 3.93
CA ALA A 495 -10.99 -26.65 2.77
C ALA A 495 -10.67 -25.17 2.99
N GLY A 496 -9.48 -24.75 2.60
CA GLY A 496 -8.95 -23.41 2.72
C GLY A 496 -8.92 -22.63 1.40
N CYS A 497 -8.42 -21.41 1.48
CA CYS A 497 -8.28 -20.49 0.34
C CYS A 497 -7.30 -21.01 -0.72
N GLU A 498 -6.30 -21.79 -0.34
CA GLU A 498 -5.37 -22.46 -1.25
C GLU A 498 -6.08 -23.31 -2.30
N GLY A 499 -7.22 -23.90 -1.94
CA GLY A 499 -7.98 -24.81 -2.81
C GLY A 499 -8.73 -24.13 -3.96
N TYR A 500 -8.84 -22.80 -4.01
CA TYR A 500 -9.43 -22.11 -5.16
C TYR A 500 -8.39 -21.33 -6.01
N ILE A 501 -7.11 -21.33 -5.60
CA ILE A 501 -6.04 -20.74 -6.40
C ILE A 501 -5.92 -21.37 -7.79
N PRO A 502 -6.08 -22.70 -7.99
CA PRO A 502 -6.07 -23.31 -9.32
C PRO A 502 -7.09 -22.71 -10.31
N PHE A 503 -8.21 -22.16 -9.82
CA PHE A 503 -9.20 -21.47 -10.64
C PHE A 503 -8.70 -20.08 -11.05
N TRP A 504 -8.13 -19.34 -10.13
CA TRP A 504 -7.50 -18.06 -10.47
C TRP A 504 -6.33 -18.22 -11.44
N ALA A 505 -5.47 -19.21 -11.20
CA ALA A 505 -4.33 -19.54 -12.07
C ALA A 505 -4.75 -20.11 -13.45
N ASN A 506 -6.03 -20.36 -13.67
CA ASN A 506 -6.60 -20.90 -14.91
C ASN A 506 -5.98 -22.24 -15.35
N ILE A 507 -5.68 -23.12 -14.38
CA ILE A 507 -5.16 -24.47 -14.63
C ILE A 507 -6.21 -25.57 -14.47
N ALA A 508 -7.30 -25.29 -13.75
CA ALA A 508 -8.40 -26.22 -13.55
C ALA A 508 -9.27 -26.37 -14.81
N THR A 509 -9.96 -27.49 -14.89
CA THR A 509 -10.96 -27.71 -15.96
C THR A 509 -12.32 -27.10 -15.57
N PRO A 510 -13.19 -26.75 -16.55
CA PRO A 510 -14.57 -26.33 -16.26
C PRO A 510 -15.38 -27.34 -15.43
N LYS A 511 -15.09 -28.65 -15.58
CA LYS A 511 -15.74 -29.71 -14.78
C LYS A 511 -15.29 -29.68 -13.31
N GLN A 512 -14.01 -29.43 -13.04
CA GLN A 512 -13.48 -29.27 -11.68
C GLN A 512 -14.11 -28.03 -11.03
N PHE A 513 -14.16 -26.90 -11.74
CA PHE A 513 -14.82 -25.70 -11.23
C PHE A 513 -16.31 -25.92 -10.92
N ALA A 514 -17.04 -26.59 -11.82
CA ALA A 514 -18.46 -26.89 -11.60
C ALA A 514 -18.71 -27.76 -10.36
N LYS A 515 -17.77 -28.68 -10.01
CA LYS A 515 -17.82 -29.46 -8.77
C LYS A 515 -17.51 -28.60 -7.55
N ALA A 516 -16.40 -27.81 -7.60
CA ALA A 516 -15.94 -26.98 -6.50
C ALA A 516 -16.96 -25.89 -6.11
N ARG A 517 -17.76 -25.40 -7.07
CA ARG A 517 -18.83 -24.44 -6.80
C ARG A 517 -19.82 -24.89 -5.76
N LYS A 518 -20.07 -26.19 -5.58
CA LYS A 518 -20.96 -26.70 -4.52
C LYS A 518 -20.48 -26.28 -3.14
N LEU A 519 -19.17 -26.20 -2.99
CA LEU A 519 -18.51 -25.81 -1.76
C LEU A 519 -18.35 -24.28 -1.69
N LEU A 520 -17.92 -23.65 -2.77
CA LEU A 520 -17.67 -22.22 -2.85
C LEU A 520 -18.97 -21.38 -2.76
N ASP A 521 -20.08 -21.82 -3.39
CA ASP A 521 -21.39 -21.14 -3.35
C ASP A 521 -22.12 -21.39 -2.00
N ASN A 522 -21.59 -22.23 -1.11
CA ASN A 522 -22.24 -22.57 0.16
C ASN A 522 -22.05 -21.47 1.20
N LYS A 523 -23.16 -20.89 1.68
CA LYS A 523 -23.18 -19.80 2.66
C LYS A 523 -22.58 -20.17 4.04
N LYS A 524 -22.54 -21.46 4.37
CA LYS A 524 -21.92 -21.97 5.60
C LYS A 524 -20.42 -22.25 5.45
N LYS A 525 -19.87 -22.09 4.25
CA LYS A 525 -18.47 -22.38 3.93
C LYS A 525 -17.73 -21.14 3.42
N PHE A 526 -17.86 -20.82 2.13
CA PHE A 526 -17.12 -19.72 1.49
C PHE A 526 -17.97 -18.53 1.06
N SER A 527 -19.27 -18.70 0.76
CA SER A 527 -20.18 -17.61 0.42
C SER A 527 -20.77 -16.95 1.68
N THR A 528 -19.91 -16.58 2.62
CA THR A 528 -20.21 -15.96 3.92
C THR A 528 -20.63 -14.49 3.79
N PHE A 529 -20.85 -13.78 4.88
CA PHE A 529 -21.24 -12.36 4.89
C PHE A 529 -20.26 -11.48 4.08
N ILE A 530 -18.95 -11.65 4.31
CA ILE A 530 -17.93 -11.28 3.31
C ILE A 530 -17.42 -12.60 2.73
N PRO A 531 -17.37 -12.75 1.38
CA PRO A 531 -17.08 -14.05 0.76
C PRO A 531 -15.58 -14.40 0.83
N PHE A 532 -15.32 -15.70 0.76
CA PHE A 532 -13.99 -16.29 0.66
C PHE A 532 -13.12 -16.10 1.91
N PRO A 533 -13.59 -16.58 3.10
CA PRO A 533 -12.72 -16.68 4.27
C PRO A 533 -11.53 -17.61 4.00
N THR A 534 -10.46 -17.44 4.76
CA THR A 534 -9.22 -18.23 4.61
C THR A 534 -9.39 -19.73 4.85
N ILE A 535 -10.47 -20.14 5.54
CA ILE A 535 -10.89 -21.53 5.69
C ILE A 535 -12.42 -21.57 5.66
N ALA A 536 -13.01 -22.67 5.20
CA ALA A 536 -14.46 -22.87 5.22
C ALA A 536 -15.04 -22.60 6.62
N ALA A 537 -16.08 -21.76 6.72
CA ALA A 537 -16.60 -21.27 7.99
C ALA A 537 -17.30 -22.37 8.86
N ASP A 538 -17.53 -23.56 8.30
CA ASP A 538 -18.00 -24.74 9.04
C ASP A 538 -16.86 -25.69 9.47
N ASN A 539 -15.60 -25.30 9.24
CA ASN A 539 -14.46 -26.07 9.73
C ASN A 539 -14.42 -26.03 11.29
N PRO A 540 -14.21 -27.16 11.96
CA PRO A 540 -14.17 -27.20 13.44
C PRO A 540 -13.11 -26.30 14.08
N LYS A 541 -12.05 -25.95 13.34
CA LYS A 541 -10.97 -25.06 13.78
C LYS A 541 -11.15 -23.61 13.30
N TYR A 542 -12.26 -23.30 12.62
CA TYR A 542 -12.54 -21.96 12.13
C TYR A 542 -12.56 -20.95 13.27
N ASN A 543 -11.81 -19.88 13.12
CA ASN A 543 -11.79 -18.75 14.04
C ASN A 543 -11.76 -17.43 13.23
N PRO A 544 -12.86 -16.66 13.20
CA PRO A 544 -12.94 -15.42 12.41
C PRO A 544 -11.98 -14.32 12.85
N GLN A 545 -11.27 -14.51 13.97
CA GLN A 545 -10.22 -13.61 14.48
C GLN A 545 -8.85 -14.31 14.51
N GLY A 546 -8.72 -15.47 13.87
CA GLY A 546 -7.57 -16.38 13.98
C GLY A 546 -6.45 -16.13 12.99
N TYR A 547 -6.28 -14.93 12.45
CA TYR A 547 -5.29 -14.52 11.46
C TYR A 547 -5.48 -15.26 10.12
N TRP A 548 -4.83 -16.40 9.82
CA TRP A 548 -5.09 -17.22 8.63
C TRP A 548 -6.03 -18.42 8.88
N ARG A 549 -6.79 -18.42 9.96
CA ARG A 549 -7.67 -19.52 10.39
C ARG A 549 -9.16 -19.16 10.30
N GLY A 550 -9.54 -18.20 9.44
CA GLY A 550 -10.95 -17.81 9.28
C GLY A 550 -11.23 -16.39 8.79
N PRO A 551 -10.42 -15.36 9.12
CA PRO A 551 -10.65 -14.00 8.65
C PRO A 551 -10.69 -13.88 7.12
N ILE A 552 -11.18 -12.71 6.67
CA ILE A 552 -11.13 -12.28 5.28
C ILE A 552 -9.81 -11.58 5.03
N TRP A 553 -9.03 -12.13 4.11
CA TRP A 553 -7.90 -11.48 3.48
C TRP A 553 -8.27 -11.12 2.05
N LEU A 554 -8.19 -9.83 1.69
CA LEU A 554 -8.76 -9.35 0.43
C LEU A 554 -8.04 -9.86 -0.82
N ASP A 555 -6.78 -10.31 -0.72
CA ASP A 555 -6.11 -11.00 -1.82
C ASP A 555 -6.74 -12.36 -2.12
N GLN A 556 -7.02 -13.14 -1.08
CA GLN A 556 -7.67 -14.44 -1.23
C GLN A 556 -9.10 -14.26 -1.77
N THR A 557 -9.81 -13.25 -1.27
CA THR A 557 -11.13 -12.88 -1.80
C THR A 557 -11.04 -12.47 -3.29
N TYR A 558 -10.04 -11.66 -3.67
CA TYR A 558 -9.79 -11.28 -5.06
C TYR A 558 -9.54 -12.52 -5.95
N TYR A 559 -8.69 -13.44 -5.51
CA TYR A 559 -8.40 -14.67 -6.26
C TYR A 559 -9.64 -15.54 -6.43
N GLY A 560 -10.45 -15.68 -5.39
CA GLY A 560 -11.73 -16.39 -5.45
C GLY A 560 -12.68 -15.75 -6.48
N ILE A 561 -12.87 -14.43 -6.42
CA ILE A 561 -13.72 -13.68 -7.36
C ILE A 561 -13.18 -13.78 -8.81
N LYS A 562 -11.86 -13.67 -8.99
CA LYS A 562 -11.22 -13.78 -10.31
C LYS A 562 -11.38 -15.19 -10.88
N GLY A 563 -11.30 -16.24 -10.07
CA GLY A 563 -11.61 -17.60 -10.47
C GLY A 563 -13.05 -17.74 -10.98
N TYR A 564 -14.03 -17.13 -10.29
CA TYR A 564 -15.40 -17.07 -10.79
C TYR A 564 -15.51 -16.32 -12.12
N ARG A 565 -14.78 -15.23 -12.29
CA ARG A 565 -14.78 -14.47 -13.56
C ARG A 565 -14.24 -15.31 -14.71
N THR A 566 -13.16 -16.04 -14.49
CA THR A 566 -12.53 -16.94 -15.48
C THR A 566 -13.48 -18.04 -15.95
N TYR A 567 -14.23 -18.69 -15.04
CA TYR A 567 -15.05 -19.86 -15.36
C TYR A 567 -16.56 -19.58 -15.42
N GLY A 568 -17.05 -18.48 -14.89
CA GLY A 568 -18.48 -18.18 -14.77
C GLY A 568 -18.87 -16.81 -15.29
N GLY A 569 -17.91 -15.98 -15.67
CA GLY A 569 -18.12 -14.62 -16.16
C GLY A 569 -18.66 -13.64 -15.13
N ASN A 570 -18.91 -12.41 -15.56
CA ASN A 570 -19.30 -11.29 -14.72
C ASN A 570 -20.57 -11.54 -13.90
N LYS A 571 -21.57 -12.19 -14.49
CA LYS A 571 -22.83 -12.52 -13.79
C LYS A 571 -22.64 -13.29 -12.48
N ARG A 572 -21.48 -13.97 -12.32
CA ARG A 572 -21.15 -14.71 -11.12
C ARG A 572 -20.11 -14.01 -10.24
N ALA A 573 -19.19 -13.28 -10.83
CA ALA A 573 -18.11 -12.61 -10.13
C ALA A 573 -18.55 -11.27 -9.50
N ASP A 574 -19.27 -10.44 -10.27
CA ASP A 574 -19.67 -9.10 -9.80
C ASP A 574 -20.53 -9.11 -8.53
N PRO A 575 -21.50 -10.04 -8.33
CA PRO A 575 -22.22 -10.12 -7.05
C PRO A 575 -21.33 -10.33 -5.83
N TYR A 576 -20.21 -11.03 -5.95
CA TYR A 576 -19.24 -11.18 -4.86
C TYR A 576 -18.44 -9.89 -4.64
N THR A 577 -18.09 -9.17 -5.71
CA THR A 577 -17.48 -7.82 -5.58
C THR A 577 -18.44 -6.85 -4.90
N ASP A 578 -19.72 -6.84 -5.29
CA ASP A 578 -20.75 -6.05 -4.61
C ASP A 578 -20.86 -6.39 -3.12
N GLN A 579 -20.77 -7.68 -2.79
CA GLN A 579 -20.85 -8.15 -1.40
C GLN A 579 -19.67 -7.66 -0.57
N VAL A 580 -18.45 -7.65 -1.13
CA VAL A 580 -17.27 -7.07 -0.49
C VAL A 580 -17.48 -5.57 -0.27
N PHE A 581 -17.83 -4.82 -1.30
CA PHE A 581 -17.94 -3.35 -1.25
C PHE A 581 -19.07 -2.86 -0.35
N ARG A 582 -20.12 -3.65 -0.12
CA ARG A 582 -21.22 -3.31 0.79
C ARG A 582 -21.01 -3.75 2.23
N ASN A 583 -20.36 -4.89 2.44
CA ASN A 583 -20.32 -5.55 3.75
C ASN A 583 -19.03 -5.29 4.52
N PHE A 584 -17.95 -4.87 3.85
CA PHE A 584 -16.70 -4.54 4.53
C PHE A 584 -16.84 -3.18 5.22
N GLN A 585 -16.74 -3.16 6.56
CA GLN A 585 -17.01 -1.95 7.35
C GLN A 585 -16.01 -0.82 7.05
N GLY A 586 -16.53 0.38 6.80
CA GLY A 586 -15.74 1.59 6.58
C GLY A 586 -15.05 1.68 5.22
N ILE A 587 -15.33 0.77 4.30
CA ILE A 587 -14.59 0.67 3.01
C ILE A 587 -14.68 1.96 2.17
N SER A 588 -15.84 2.62 2.11
CA SER A 588 -16.06 3.89 1.39
C SER A 588 -16.01 5.13 2.28
N ALA A 589 -15.90 4.97 3.61
CA ALA A 589 -15.87 6.05 4.60
C ALA A 589 -14.43 6.51 4.93
N GLY A 590 -14.25 7.44 5.88
CA GLY A 590 -12.95 7.95 6.32
C GLY A 590 -12.00 6.95 6.98
N PRO A 591 -12.45 5.94 7.79
CA PRO A 591 -11.53 4.97 8.39
C PRO A 591 -10.60 4.33 7.37
N PRO A 592 -9.30 4.08 7.72
CA PRO A 592 -8.35 3.47 6.80
C PRO A 592 -8.70 2.02 6.45
N PHE A 593 -8.11 1.48 5.40
CA PHE A 593 -8.11 0.04 5.16
C PHE A 593 -7.22 -0.67 6.17
N TYR A 594 -7.63 -1.88 6.55
CA TYR A 594 -6.91 -2.73 7.49
C TYR A 594 -6.39 -4.00 6.81
N GLU A 595 -5.50 -4.69 7.49
CA GLU A 595 -4.80 -5.89 7.03
C GLU A 595 -5.80 -7.00 6.66
N HIS A 596 -6.74 -7.29 7.54
CA HIS A 596 -7.82 -8.24 7.30
C HIS A 596 -9.08 -7.85 8.06
N SER A 597 -10.16 -8.60 7.90
CA SER A 597 -11.41 -8.35 8.59
C SER A 597 -12.04 -9.63 9.15
N ASP A 598 -12.85 -9.43 10.17
CA ASP A 598 -13.72 -10.45 10.72
C ASP A 598 -14.76 -10.90 9.67
N THR A 599 -14.88 -12.19 9.45
CA THR A 599 -15.76 -12.77 8.42
C THR A 599 -17.25 -12.51 8.66
N PRO A 600 -17.80 -12.66 9.91
CA PRO A 600 -19.23 -12.49 10.16
C PRO A 600 -19.72 -11.04 10.10
N THR A 601 -18.88 -10.08 10.37
CA THR A 601 -19.31 -8.67 10.54
C THR A 601 -18.61 -7.68 9.61
N GLY A 602 -17.49 -8.07 9.00
CA GLY A 602 -16.65 -7.16 8.21
C GLY A 602 -15.88 -6.13 9.04
N LYS A 603 -15.79 -6.35 10.38
CA LYS A 603 -15.03 -5.47 11.26
C LYS A 603 -13.54 -5.54 10.94
N PRO A 604 -12.86 -4.39 10.73
CA PRO A 604 -11.44 -4.36 10.43
C PRO A 604 -10.57 -4.81 11.61
N MET A 605 -9.44 -5.46 11.31
CA MET A 605 -8.51 -6.02 12.29
C MET A 605 -7.05 -5.80 11.89
N GLN A 606 -6.16 -5.76 12.88
CA GLN A 606 -4.69 -5.64 12.81
C GLN A 606 -4.20 -4.31 12.23
N ALA A 607 -3.26 -4.31 11.30
CA ALA A 607 -2.60 -3.10 10.80
C ALA A 607 -3.55 -2.23 9.96
N SER A 608 -3.60 -0.94 10.27
CA SER A 608 -4.34 0.06 9.48
C SER A 608 -3.50 0.59 8.32
N HIS A 609 -4.11 1.32 7.40
CA HIS A 609 -3.47 1.90 6.21
C HIS A 609 -2.77 0.83 5.34
N PHE A 610 -3.43 -0.29 5.14
CA PHE A 610 -2.80 -1.48 4.60
C PHE A 610 -2.83 -1.52 3.07
N SER A 611 -1.65 -1.52 2.44
CA SER A 611 -1.46 -1.48 0.98
C SER A 611 -2.04 -2.70 0.27
N TRP A 612 -1.95 -3.87 0.87
CA TRP A 612 -2.47 -5.11 0.34
C TRP A 612 -3.98 -5.05 0.08
N SER A 613 -4.73 -4.60 1.10
CA SER A 613 -6.16 -4.42 0.96
C SER A 613 -6.51 -3.40 -0.12
N ALA A 614 -5.76 -2.28 -0.17
CA ALA A 614 -5.93 -1.25 -1.19
C ALA A 614 -5.68 -1.78 -2.62
N ALA A 615 -4.59 -2.55 -2.82
CA ALA A 615 -4.26 -3.13 -4.12
C ALA A 615 -5.33 -4.11 -4.60
N CYS A 616 -5.86 -4.95 -3.69
CA CYS A 616 -6.89 -5.91 -4.05
C CYS A 616 -8.24 -5.24 -4.35
N LEU A 617 -8.60 -4.19 -3.61
CA LEU A 617 -9.83 -3.43 -3.84
C LEU A 617 -9.81 -2.70 -5.18
N ILE A 618 -8.69 -2.07 -5.56
CA ILE A 618 -8.59 -1.41 -6.86
C ILE A 618 -8.61 -2.42 -8.02
N MET A 619 -8.02 -3.62 -7.85
CA MET A 619 -8.10 -4.69 -8.84
C MET A 619 -9.54 -5.23 -8.98
N MET A 620 -10.26 -5.44 -7.87
CA MET A 620 -11.69 -5.82 -7.90
C MET A 620 -12.54 -4.76 -8.62
N TYR A 621 -12.29 -3.48 -8.34
CA TYR A 621 -12.95 -2.36 -9.00
C TYR A 621 -12.66 -2.33 -10.51
N ASN A 622 -11.40 -2.49 -10.90
CA ASN A 622 -10.99 -2.49 -12.31
C ASN A 622 -11.58 -3.66 -13.09
N ASP A 623 -11.78 -4.80 -12.46
CA ASP A 623 -12.35 -6.01 -13.07
C ASP A 623 -13.90 -5.99 -13.15
N TYR A 624 -14.57 -5.14 -12.39
CA TYR A 624 -16.04 -5.09 -12.31
C TYR A 624 -16.66 -4.77 -13.67
N GLY A 625 -17.57 -5.61 -14.11
CA GLY A 625 -18.29 -5.46 -15.37
C GLY A 625 -17.51 -5.81 -16.65
N LYS A 626 -16.22 -6.25 -16.53
CA LYS A 626 -15.34 -6.57 -17.67
C LYS A 626 -15.41 -8.02 -18.10
#